data_a0c157c260dea9bab99331576a095e2c
#
_entry.id   a0c157c260dea9bab99331576a095e2c
#
_cell.length_a   1.000
_cell.length_b   1.000
_cell.length_c   1.000
_cell.angle_alpha   90.00
_cell.angle_beta   90.00
_cell.angle_gamma   90.00
#
_symmetry.space_group_name_H-M   'P 1'
#
loop_
_entity.id
_entity.type
_entity.pdbx_description
1 polymer ?
#
loop_
_entity_poly.entity_id
_entity_poly.type
_entity_poly.pdbx_seq_one_letter_code
_entity_poly.pdbx_strand_id
1 'polypeptide(L)'
;MKLAPNVKLLPKDKYTEAIIFAGNDAHSFAEHYIITQTKKAGDSTPPVYLGRYQLSELDNLQIVDEGRYRVTVIRAGNIDEAQLLTIATKLAIAGVQEARLLSENFELLEKWNDQLPRLRETWERGESLVMNGGEQKITLPISWGSEGFDAQQSYVIKGLIPAEALCSTYGASGSYKSFLAISWACHVATGMKWGGRRVSKGAVIYIAGEGSMGVKRRVKAWEITHGKEVTDLCIVNTPVFPASPDYVEQVIRTAGLVKSRTGESVRMIVIDTLARCFGGHDENDSRDMGAFIQGCDAIKQATGATVLVVHHSGKDETKGARGSSAFRAALDAEFRISREHSEATALVAACTKMKDAEEPKESAYDLKSVEVFTDPEGEEIVSMVVIDVPREPAELERIEEAGNKTENHAALWGCIRSRTQNGDKCTIPLLRDDMKKLGYEMKNFSRWLRKLEKDGVIYIDGDDVGPL
;
A
#
# COMPACT_ATOMS: atom_id res chain seq x y z
N MET A 1 -34.28 5.09 -18.73
CA MET A 1 -33.97 4.92 -17.32
C MET A 1 -34.32 3.49 -16.92
N LYS A 2 -33.32 2.61 -16.76
CA LYS A 2 -33.54 1.34 -16.07
C LYS A 2 -33.44 1.62 -14.60
N LEU A 3 -34.51 1.48 -13.91
CA LEU A 3 -34.64 1.71 -12.49
C LEU A 3 -34.36 0.44 -11.72
N ALA A 4 -34.09 0.62 -10.43
CA ALA A 4 -34.18 -0.45 -9.48
C ALA A 4 -35.50 -1.21 -9.69
N PRO A 5 -35.51 -2.55 -9.53
CA PRO A 5 -36.58 -3.44 -10.00
C PRO A 5 -37.99 -3.19 -9.46
N ASN A 6 -38.18 -2.16 -8.63
CA ASN A 6 -39.43 -1.91 -7.91
C ASN A 6 -40.18 -0.63 -8.32
N VAL A 7 -39.76 0.07 -9.37
CA VAL A 7 -40.41 1.31 -9.76
C VAL A 7 -41.21 1.12 -11.04
N LYS A 8 -42.54 1.32 -10.99
CA LYS A 8 -43.41 1.33 -12.14
C LYS A 8 -43.17 2.61 -12.95
N LEU A 9 -42.72 2.45 -14.20
CA LEU A 9 -42.66 3.51 -15.20
C LEU A 9 -44.09 3.97 -15.53
N LEU A 10 -44.35 5.26 -15.37
CA LEU A 10 -45.50 5.91 -15.99
C LEU A 10 -45.20 6.20 -17.45
N PRO A 11 -46.20 6.16 -18.36
CA PRO A 11 -46.00 6.56 -19.74
C PRO A 11 -45.42 7.98 -19.87
N LYS A 12 -44.53 8.20 -20.87
CA LYS A 12 -43.80 9.45 -21.13
C LYS A 12 -44.65 10.72 -21.19
N ASP A 13 -45.84 10.58 -21.64
CA ASP A 13 -46.84 11.67 -21.83
C ASP A 13 -47.49 12.13 -20.52
N LYS A 14 -47.21 11.45 -19.44
CA LYS A 14 -47.86 11.72 -18.12
C LYS A 14 -47.00 12.41 -17.08
N TYR A 15 -45.70 12.63 -17.30
CA TYR A 15 -44.81 13.31 -16.35
C TYR A 15 -43.80 14.21 -17.02
N THR A 16 -43.51 15.35 -16.41
CA THR A 16 -42.54 16.35 -16.89
C THR A 16 -41.30 16.44 -16.03
N GLU A 17 -41.29 15.81 -14.87
CA GLU A 17 -40.20 15.88 -13.90
C GLU A 17 -39.89 14.49 -13.33
N ALA A 18 -38.60 14.20 -13.24
CA ALA A 18 -38.10 13.01 -12.55
C ALA A 18 -37.46 13.45 -11.23
N ILE A 19 -37.77 12.75 -10.13
CA ILE A 19 -37.16 13.00 -8.82
C ILE A 19 -36.27 11.85 -8.44
N ILE A 20 -35.03 12.16 -8.04
CA ILE A 20 -34.04 11.23 -7.55
C ILE A 20 -33.74 11.57 -6.10
N PHE A 21 -33.93 10.62 -5.19
CA PHE A 21 -33.47 10.72 -3.81
C PHE A 21 -32.08 10.09 -3.72
N ALA A 22 -31.10 10.85 -3.24
CA ALA A 22 -29.72 10.42 -3.15
C ALA A 22 -29.16 10.68 -1.75
N GLY A 23 -28.54 9.65 -1.16
CA GLY A 23 -27.97 9.70 0.17
C GLY A 23 -28.29 8.45 0.99
N ASN A 24 -27.75 8.39 2.20
CA ASN A 24 -27.94 7.23 3.09
C ASN A 24 -29.41 6.96 3.45
N ASP A 25 -30.22 8.01 3.49
CA ASP A 25 -31.63 7.94 3.88
C ASP A 25 -32.59 7.97 2.68
N ALA A 26 -32.07 7.78 1.46
CA ALA A 26 -32.84 7.88 0.20
C ALA A 26 -34.10 7.00 0.18
N HIS A 27 -34.05 5.79 0.72
CA HIS A 27 -35.20 4.88 0.75
C HIS A 27 -36.31 5.38 1.67
N SER A 28 -35.99 5.78 2.91
CA SER A 28 -36.92 6.31 3.87
C SER A 28 -37.58 7.57 3.37
N PHE A 29 -36.81 8.50 2.80
CA PHE A 29 -37.32 9.75 2.23
C PHE A 29 -38.25 9.50 1.04
N ALA A 30 -37.88 8.61 0.13
CA ALA A 30 -38.70 8.28 -1.04
C ALA A 30 -40.03 7.64 -0.63
N GLU A 31 -40.04 6.75 0.33
CA GLU A 31 -41.26 6.14 0.85
C GLU A 31 -42.18 7.16 1.50
N HIS A 32 -41.63 8.02 2.35
CA HIS A 32 -42.39 9.09 2.98
C HIS A 32 -42.97 10.07 1.96
N TYR A 33 -42.18 10.45 0.95
CA TYR A 33 -42.63 11.31 -0.15
C TYR A 33 -43.75 10.66 -0.96
N ILE A 34 -43.62 9.40 -1.37
CA ILE A 34 -44.66 8.68 -2.10
C ILE A 34 -45.95 8.62 -1.31
N ILE A 35 -45.91 8.26 -0.03
CA ILE A 35 -47.08 8.19 0.85
C ILE A 35 -47.75 9.56 0.96
N THR A 36 -46.96 10.64 1.12
CA THR A 36 -47.48 11.99 1.26
C THR A 36 -48.13 12.50 -0.02
N GLN A 37 -47.51 12.26 -1.18
CA GLN A 37 -48.04 12.65 -2.50
C GLN A 37 -49.29 11.85 -2.86
N THR A 38 -49.30 10.55 -2.61
CA THR A 38 -50.47 9.70 -2.84
C THR A 38 -51.66 10.13 -1.99
N LYS A 39 -51.44 10.52 -0.71
CA LYS A 39 -52.49 11.09 0.16
C LYS A 39 -53.02 12.42 -0.36
N LYS A 40 -52.17 13.27 -0.96
CA LYS A 40 -52.59 14.57 -1.53
C LYS A 40 -53.32 14.44 -2.86
N ALA A 41 -52.95 13.46 -3.67
CA ALA A 41 -53.48 13.27 -5.01
C ALA A 41 -54.79 12.47 -5.05
N GLY A 42 -55.23 11.86 -3.94
CA GLY A 42 -56.37 10.96 -3.90
C GLY A 42 -56.08 9.68 -4.73
N ASP A 43 -57.06 9.26 -5.53
CA ASP A 43 -56.90 8.07 -6.41
C ASP A 43 -56.05 8.32 -7.67
N SER A 44 -55.53 9.54 -7.90
CA SER A 44 -54.69 9.87 -9.04
C SER A 44 -53.22 9.57 -8.72
N THR A 45 -52.56 8.86 -9.64
CA THR A 45 -51.10 8.62 -9.58
C THR A 45 -50.35 9.95 -9.74
N PRO A 46 -49.38 10.32 -8.87
CA PRO A 46 -48.65 11.56 -9.02
C PRO A 46 -47.91 11.58 -10.36
N PRO A 47 -47.91 12.74 -11.07
CA PRO A 47 -47.31 12.86 -12.40
C PRO A 47 -45.78 12.99 -12.36
N VAL A 48 -45.13 12.36 -11.40
CA VAL A 48 -43.71 12.47 -11.14
C VAL A 48 -43.10 11.07 -11.04
N TYR A 49 -42.02 10.91 -11.73
CA TYR A 49 -41.24 9.70 -11.71
C TYR A 49 -40.18 9.74 -10.62
N LEU A 50 -40.07 8.66 -9.87
CA LEU A 50 -39.19 8.58 -8.71
C LEU A 50 -38.10 7.53 -8.90
N GLY A 51 -36.84 7.92 -8.77
CA GLY A 51 -35.71 7.03 -8.59
C GLY A 51 -35.22 7.08 -7.14
N ARG A 52 -34.90 5.94 -6.58
CA ARG A 52 -34.27 5.79 -5.27
C ARG A 52 -32.88 5.23 -5.46
N TYR A 53 -31.88 5.94 -4.95
CA TYR A 53 -30.51 5.46 -5.01
C TYR A 53 -29.82 5.65 -3.68
N GLN A 54 -29.40 4.55 -3.07
CA GLN A 54 -28.40 4.60 -2.03
C GLN A 54 -27.03 4.95 -2.63
N LEU A 55 -26.10 5.46 -1.82
CA LEU A 55 -24.77 5.82 -2.29
C LEU A 55 -24.05 4.68 -3.00
N SER A 56 -24.24 3.45 -2.55
CA SER A 56 -23.71 2.22 -3.18
C SER A 56 -24.34 1.88 -4.53
N GLU A 57 -25.47 2.46 -4.88
CA GLU A 57 -26.22 2.18 -6.10
C GLU A 57 -26.02 3.24 -7.18
N LEU A 58 -25.33 4.36 -6.87
CA LEU A 58 -25.11 5.45 -7.82
C LEU A 58 -24.34 5.02 -9.08
N ASP A 59 -23.49 4.02 -8.97
CA ASP A 59 -22.75 3.45 -10.11
C ASP A 59 -23.67 2.70 -11.08
N ASN A 60 -24.87 2.32 -10.65
CA ASN A 60 -25.87 1.64 -11.47
C ASN A 60 -26.91 2.60 -12.07
N LEU A 61 -26.74 3.93 -11.90
CA LEU A 61 -27.63 4.91 -12.45
C LEU A 61 -27.57 4.89 -13.99
N GLN A 62 -28.57 4.33 -14.64
CA GLN A 62 -28.72 4.32 -16.08
C GLN A 62 -29.98 5.08 -16.48
N ILE A 63 -29.82 6.13 -17.28
CA ILE A 63 -30.94 6.89 -17.85
C ILE A 63 -31.14 6.36 -19.26
N VAL A 64 -32.22 5.64 -19.49
CA VAL A 64 -32.46 4.86 -20.74
C VAL A 64 -33.19 5.65 -21.83
N ASP A 65 -33.57 6.90 -21.58
CA ASP A 65 -34.39 7.65 -22.51
C ASP A 65 -33.81 9.04 -22.83
N GLU A 66 -33.64 9.38 -24.08
CA GLU A 66 -33.28 10.73 -24.60
C GLU A 66 -34.35 11.77 -24.27
N GLY A 67 -34.91 11.68 -23.07
CA GLY A 67 -36.06 12.46 -22.65
C GLY A 67 -35.69 13.86 -22.23
N ARG A 68 -36.47 14.80 -22.68
CA ARG A 68 -36.50 16.21 -22.30
C ARG A 68 -37.05 16.39 -20.88
N TYR A 69 -36.47 15.68 -19.89
CA TYR A 69 -36.97 15.77 -18.53
C TYR A 69 -36.19 16.79 -17.72
N ARG A 70 -36.91 17.48 -16.87
CA ARG A 70 -36.34 18.17 -15.71
C ARG A 70 -36.07 17.11 -14.65
N VAL A 71 -34.86 17.09 -14.12
CA VAL A 71 -34.50 16.18 -13.01
C VAL A 71 -34.31 16.98 -11.75
N THR A 72 -34.96 16.55 -10.69
CA THR A 72 -34.75 17.08 -9.34
C THR A 72 -34.06 16.03 -8.51
N VAL A 73 -32.86 16.33 -8.03
CA VAL A 73 -32.13 15.51 -7.07
C VAL A 73 -32.42 16.05 -5.68
N ILE A 74 -32.86 15.20 -4.78
CA ILE A 74 -33.12 15.55 -3.38
C ILE A 74 -32.04 14.90 -2.52
N ARG A 75 -31.33 15.72 -1.77
CA ARG A 75 -30.34 15.28 -0.80
C ARG A 75 -31.07 14.64 0.38
N ALA A 76 -30.83 13.34 0.62
CA ALA A 76 -31.44 12.56 1.68
C ALA A 76 -30.35 11.97 2.59
N GLY A 77 -29.98 12.70 3.64
CA GLY A 77 -28.89 12.38 4.53
C GLY A 77 -27.52 12.85 4.01
N ASN A 78 -26.44 12.25 4.51
CA ASN A 78 -25.08 12.62 4.12
C ASN A 78 -24.76 12.14 2.70
N ILE A 79 -24.43 13.10 1.85
CA ILE A 79 -23.89 12.90 0.50
C ILE A 79 -22.76 13.92 0.30
N ASP A 80 -21.59 13.44 -0.15
CA ASP A 80 -20.45 14.30 -0.43
C ASP A 80 -20.46 14.88 -1.86
N GLU A 81 -19.57 15.84 -2.11
CA GLU A 81 -19.48 16.51 -3.41
C GLU A 81 -19.09 15.54 -4.55
N ALA A 82 -18.26 14.53 -4.28
CA ALA A 82 -17.86 13.56 -5.28
C ALA A 82 -19.04 12.69 -5.72
N GLN A 83 -19.92 12.36 -4.81
CA GLN A 83 -21.15 11.61 -5.06
C GLN A 83 -22.17 12.46 -5.82
N LEU A 84 -22.31 13.75 -5.49
CA LEU A 84 -23.11 14.70 -6.25
C LEU A 84 -22.57 14.88 -7.67
N LEU A 85 -21.25 14.98 -7.85
CA LEU A 85 -20.60 15.03 -9.12
C LEU A 85 -20.90 13.77 -9.97
N THR A 86 -20.85 12.59 -9.36
CA THR A 86 -21.21 11.33 -10.03
C THR A 86 -22.64 11.36 -10.55
N ILE A 87 -23.58 11.84 -9.76
CA ILE A 87 -24.99 11.98 -10.20
C ILE A 87 -25.10 12.98 -11.35
N ALA A 88 -24.52 14.17 -11.21
CA ALA A 88 -24.58 15.21 -12.24
C ALA A 88 -23.97 14.73 -13.55
N THR A 89 -22.82 14.03 -13.49
CA THR A 89 -22.14 13.45 -14.66
C THR A 89 -23.03 12.42 -15.38
N LYS A 90 -23.64 11.50 -14.63
CA LYS A 90 -24.54 10.50 -15.22
C LYS A 90 -25.78 11.13 -15.84
N LEU A 91 -26.30 12.20 -15.23
CA LEU A 91 -27.41 12.98 -15.85
C LEU A 91 -26.94 13.68 -17.14
N ALA A 92 -25.74 14.25 -17.15
CA ALA A 92 -25.17 14.90 -18.32
C ALA A 92 -24.96 13.90 -19.48
N ILE A 93 -24.37 12.73 -19.23
CA ILE A 93 -24.16 11.66 -20.21
C ILE A 93 -25.51 11.18 -20.78
N ALA A 94 -26.51 11.06 -19.94
CA ALA A 94 -27.86 10.65 -20.34
C ALA A 94 -28.65 11.70 -21.13
N GLY A 95 -28.07 12.88 -21.36
CA GLY A 95 -28.70 13.92 -22.18
C GLY A 95 -29.71 14.81 -21.43
N VAL A 96 -29.71 14.79 -20.10
CA VAL A 96 -30.54 15.69 -19.30
C VAL A 96 -30.08 17.13 -19.54
N GLN A 97 -31.06 18.04 -19.78
CA GLN A 97 -30.78 19.45 -20.05
C GLN A 97 -31.03 20.35 -18.82
N GLU A 98 -31.94 19.96 -17.97
CA GLU A 98 -32.30 20.71 -16.77
C GLU A 98 -32.23 19.80 -15.55
N ALA A 99 -31.37 20.14 -14.58
CA ALA A 99 -31.31 19.46 -13.30
C ALA A 99 -31.12 20.47 -12.16
N ARG A 100 -31.64 20.11 -10.99
CA ARG A 100 -31.52 20.90 -9.77
C ARG A 100 -31.33 20.02 -8.55
N LEU A 101 -30.57 20.51 -7.59
CA LEU A 101 -30.37 19.90 -6.29
C LEU A 101 -31.22 20.62 -5.25
N LEU A 102 -31.98 19.87 -4.46
CA LEU A 102 -32.74 20.37 -3.33
C LEU A 102 -32.22 19.76 -2.03
N SER A 103 -32.39 20.51 -0.92
CA SER A 103 -32.20 20.00 0.42
C SER A 103 -33.30 19.00 0.82
N GLU A 104 -33.12 18.36 1.98
CA GLU A 104 -34.14 17.49 2.60
C GLU A 104 -35.46 18.21 2.83
N ASN A 105 -35.43 19.54 3.03
CA ASN A 105 -36.60 20.39 3.20
C ASN A 105 -37.15 20.96 1.88
N PHE A 106 -36.67 20.43 0.73
CA PHE A 106 -37.04 20.87 -0.62
C PHE A 106 -36.64 22.31 -0.96
N GLU A 107 -35.66 22.89 -0.27
CA GLU A 107 -35.05 24.15 -0.61
C GLU A 107 -34.04 23.99 -1.74
N LEU A 108 -34.05 24.95 -2.69
CA LEU A 108 -33.11 24.92 -3.81
C LEU A 108 -31.70 25.19 -3.31
N LEU A 109 -30.83 24.20 -3.44
CA LEU A 109 -29.39 24.31 -3.15
C LEU A 109 -28.62 24.76 -4.39
N GLU A 110 -28.88 24.14 -5.55
CA GLU A 110 -28.11 24.36 -6.76
C GLU A 110 -28.93 24.06 -8.04
N LYS A 111 -28.62 24.78 -9.13
CA LYS A 111 -29.08 24.47 -10.48
C LYS A 111 -27.91 23.99 -11.33
N TRP A 112 -28.05 22.85 -11.98
CA TRP A 112 -26.98 22.22 -12.76
C TRP A 112 -27.08 22.44 -14.27
N ASN A 113 -28.03 23.24 -14.74
CA ASN A 113 -28.32 23.43 -16.18
C ASN A 113 -27.09 23.87 -16.97
N ASP A 114 -26.28 24.80 -16.43
CA ASP A 114 -25.09 25.31 -17.07
C ASP A 114 -23.88 24.37 -16.94
N GLN A 115 -23.93 23.42 -16.00
CA GLN A 115 -22.85 22.49 -15.73
C GLN A 115 -23.00 21.20 -16.54
N LEU A 116 -24.21 20.72 -16.77
CA LEU A 116 -24.46 19.47 -17.48
C LEU A 116 -23.81 19.41 -18.89
N PRO A 117 -23.88 20.45 -19.73
CA PRO A 117 -23.18 20.44 -21.03
C PRO A 117 -21.67 20.33 -20.90
N ARG A 118 -21.07 21.06 -19.94
CA ARG A 118 -19.62 21.03 -19.67
C ARG A 118 -19.17 19.66 -19.16
N LEU A 119 -19.92 19.05 -18.24
CA LEU A 119 -19.65 17.72 -17.75
C LEU A 119 -19.68 16.67 -18.86
N ARG A 120 -20.62 16.80 -19.80
CA ARG A 120 -20.69 15.92 -20.98
C ARG A 120 -19.47 16.09 -21.87
N GLU A 121 -19.10 17.31 -22.25
CA GLU A 121 -17.92 17.57 -23.07
C GLU A 121 -16.64 17.08 -22.42
N THR A 122 -16.47 17.30 -21.10
CA THR A 122 -15.30 16.85 -20.35
C THR A 122 -15.23 15.33 -20.33
N TRP A 123 -16.37 14.66 -20.15
CA TRP A 123 -16.44 13.21 -20.19
C TRP A 123 -16.11 12.65 -21.59
N GLU A 124 -16.64 13.27 -22.65
CA GLU A 124 -16.37 12.87 -24.05
C GLU A 124 -14.89 13.05 -24.44
N ARG A 125 -14.19 14.01 -23.81
CA ARG A 125 -12.74 14.21 -23.98
C ARG A 125 -11.88 13.31 -23.10
N GLY A 126 -12.49 12.55 -22.19
CA GLY A 126 -11.77 11.72 -21.20
C GLY A 126 -11.02 12.51 -20.14
N GLU A 127 -11.40 13.76 -19.91
CA GLU A 127 -10.80 14.63 -18.89
C GLU A 127 -11.42 14.38 -17.51
N SER A 128 -10.68 14.71 -16.44
CA SER A 128 -11.20 14.61 -15.06
C SER A 128 -12.38 15.53 -14.84
N LEU A 129 -13.47 14.97 -14.33
CA LEU A 129 -14.72 15.69 -14.10
C LEU A 129 -14.67 16.43 -12.77
N VAL A 130 -14.89 17.73 -12.78
CA VAL A 130 -14.99 18.59 -11.59
C VAL A 130 -16.29 19.38 -11.65
N MET A 131 -17.11 19.32 -10.59
CA MET A 131 -18.25 20.21 -10.43
C MET A 131 -17.73 21.57 -9.95
N ASN A 132 -17.86 22.60 -10.80
CA ASN A 132 -17.58 23.97 -10.41
C ASN A 132 -18.70 24.91 -10.83
N GLY A 133 -19.51 25.27 -9.89
CA GLY A 133 -20.30 26.50 -9.91
C GLY A 133 -19.61 27.57 -9.10
N GLY A 134 -18.51 28.05 -9.59
CA GLY A 134 -17.68 29.08 -8.96
C GLY A 134 -16.22 28.74 -9.23
N GLU A 135 -15.40 29.70 -9.59
CA GLU A 135 -13.96 29.56 -9.57
C GLU A 135 -13.55 29.06 -8.18
N GLN A 136 -13.48 27.72 -8.00
CA GLN A 136 -12.61 27.23 -6.95
C GLN A 136 -11.21 27.64 -7.39
N LYS A 137 -10.77 28.80 -6.92
CA LYS A 137 -9.35 29.03 -6.77
C LYS A 137 -8.88 27.83 -6.01
N ILE A 138 -8.11 26.94 -6.69
CA ILE A 138 -7.41 25.85 -6.04
C ILE A 138 -6.53 26.53 -5.01
N THR A 139 -7.02 26.64 -3.76
CA THR A 139 -6.22 27.15 -2.67
C THR A 139 -5.31 26.02 -2.24
N LEU A 140 -4.03 26.29 -2.18
CA LEU A 140 -3.08 25.37 -1.57
C LEU A 140 -3.55 25.07 -0.12
N PRO A 141 -3.36 23.85 0.38
CA PRO A 141 -3.60 23.56 1.78
C PRO A 141 -2.70 24.47 2.63
N ILE A 142 -3.31 25.30 3.46
CA ILE A 142 -2.58 26.28 4.28
C ILE A 142 -2.88 26.03 5.76
N SER A 143 -1.89 26.28 6.61
CA SER A 143 -2.04 26.39 8.06
C SER A 143 -1.42 27.70 8.53
N TRP A 144 -1.86 28.22 9.68
CA TRP A 144 -1.42 29.49 10.19
C TRP A 144 -0.51 29.31 11.41
N GLY A 145 0.72 29.85 11.31
CA GLY A 145 1.67 29.81 12.40
C GLY A 145 2.00 28.38 12.85
N SER A 146 1.72 28.09 14.12
CA SER A 146 1.92 26.77 14.72
C SER A 146 0.64 25.91 14.78
N GLU A 147 -0.37 26.22 13.99
CA GLU A 147 -1.60 25.40 13.92
C GLU A 147 -1.28 23.95 13.58
N GLY A 148 -1.79 23.01 14.41
CA GLY A 148 -1.52 21.58 14.26
C GLY A 148 -0.17 21.11 14.84
N PHE A 149 0.58 21.95 15.58
CA PHE A 149 1.89 21.59 16.16
C PHE A 149 1.84 20.38 17.11
N ASP A 150 0.66 20.12 17.69
CA ASP A 150 0.38 19.01 18.61
C ASP A 150 -0.16 17.77 17.89
N ALA A 151 -0.30 17.82 16.56
CA ALA A 151 -0.75 16.68 15.78
C ALA A 151 0.29 15.54 15.90
N GLN A 152 -0.17 14.39 16.39
CA GLN A 152 0.70 13.23 16.50
C GLN A 152 0.93 12.62 15.12
N GLN A 153 2.19 12.29 14.83
CA GLN A 153 2.51 11.56 13.60
C GLN A 153 1.75 10.24 13.55
N SER A 154 1.00 10.05 12.47
CA SER A 154 0.30 8.81 12.19
C SER A 154 1.23 7.80 11.52
N TYR A 155 0.93 6.51 11.73
CA TYR A 155 1.75 5.42 11.21
C TYR A 155 0.87 4.31 10.63
N VAL A 156 1.34 3.71 9.57
CA VAL A 156 0.82 2.43 9.09
C VAL A 156 1.31 1.30 10.00
N ILE A 157 2.61 1.31 10.35
CA ILE A 157 3.19 0.44 11.39
C ILE A 157 3.90 1.36 12.39
N LYS A 158 3.41 1.42 13.62
CA LYS A 158 3.86 2.38 14.65
C LYS A 158 5.37 2.39 14.84
N GLY A 159 5.98 3.54 14.59
CA GLY A 159 7.42 3.76 14.74
C GLY A 159 8.28 3.07 13.67
N LEU A 160 7.68 2.58 12.56
CA LEU A 160 8.39 2.02 11.42
C LEU A 160 7.94 2.69 10.11
N ILE A 161 6.67 2.56 9.75
CA ILE A 161 6.16 3.05 8.48
C ILE A 161 5.20 4.21 8.75
N PRO A 162 5.60 5.46 8.46
CA PRO A 162 4.72 6.61 8.57
C PRO A 162 3.49 6.46 7.64
N ALA A 163 2.36 7.02 8.03
CA ALA A 163 1.18 7.11 7.17
C ALA A 163 1.34 8.25 6.17
N GLU A 164 0.69 8.12 5.01
CA GLU A 164 0.69 9.13 3.93
C GLU A 164 2.11 9.55 3.51
N ALA A 165 3.03 8.60 3.49
CA ALA A 165 4.45 8.80 3.30
C ALA A 165 4.98 8.10 2.04
N LEU A 166 6.10 8.57 1.52
CA LEU A 166 6.91 7.87 0.53
C LEU A 166 8.06 7.18 1.25
N CYS A 167 8.03 5.84 1.27
CA CYS A 167 9.02 5.01 1.97
C CYS A 167 9.77 4.11 1.01
N SER A 168 10.96 3.68 1.38
CA SER A 168 11.74 2.71 0.60
C SER A 168 12.38 1.64 1.47
N THR A 169 12.48 0.43 0.91
CA THR A 169 13.42 -0.60 1.36
C THR A 169 14.43 -0.86 0.28
N TYR A 170 15.72 -0.86 0.62
CA TYR A 170 16.78 -1.14 -0.36
C TYR A 170 17.79 -2.16 0.17
N GLY A 171 18.56 -2.76 -0.74
CA GLY A 171 19.60 -3.72 -0.41
C GLY A 171 19.98 -4.60 -1.61
N ALA A 172 20.97 -5.47 -1.46
CA ALA A 172 21.44 -6.38 -2.51
C ALA A 172 20.35 -7.32 -3.03
N SER A 173 20.54 -7.87 -4.21
CA SER A 173 19.70 -8.96 -4.71
C SER A 173 19.76 -10.14 -3.74
N GLY A 174 18.60 -10.74 -3.42
CA GLY A 174 18.55 -11.87 -2.49
C GLY A 174 18.60 -11.51 -1.00
N SER A 175 18.58 -10.21 -0.61
CA SER A 175 18.57 -9.78 0.79
C SER A 175 17.20 -9.85 1.47
N TYR A 176 16.23 -10.57 0.92
CA TYR A 176 14.88 -10.77 1.47
C TYR A 176 13.97 -9.52 1.53
N LYS A 177 14.29 -8.42 0.82
CA LYS A 177 13.48 -7.19 0.79
C LYS A 177 11.99 -7.44 0.49
N SER A 178 11.71 -8.17 -0.58
CA SER A 178 10.33 -8.48 -0.98
C SER A 178 9.62 -9.37 0.03
N PHE A 179 10.33 -10.22 0.78
CA PHE A 179 9.73 -11.01 1.87
C PHE A 179 9.28 -10.11 3.03
N LEU A 180 10.11 -9.14 3.39
CA LEU A 180 9.76 -8.16 4.41
C LEU A 180 8.59 -7.27 3.97
N ALA A 181 8.63 -6.75 2.73
CA ALA A 181 7.56 -5.92 2.18
C ALA A 181 6.21 -6.68 2.13
N ILE A 182 6.21 -7.97 1.74
CA ILE A 182 5.02 -8.82 1.76
C ILE A 182 4.53 -9.04 3.20
N SER A 183 5.44 -9.29 4.14
CA SER A 183 5.07 -9.48 5.54
C SER A 183 4.41 -8.23 6.11
N TRP A 184 4.98 -7.03 5.89
CA TRP A 184 4.34 -5.76 6.25
C TRP A 184 2.97 -5.58 5.59
N ALA A 185 2.85 -5.88 4.29
CA ALA A 185 1.60 -5.81 3.55
C ALA A 185 0.51 -6.72 4.16
N CYS A 186 0.85 -7.95 4.51
CA CYS A 186 -0.08 -8.89 5.15
C CYS A 186 -0.52 -8.42 6.53
N HIS A 187 0.40 -7.87 7.34
CA HIS A 187 0.06 -7.31 8.65
C HIS A 187 -0.85 -6.09 8.53
N VAL A 188 -0.63 -5.21 7.55
CA VAL A 188 -1.51 -4.06 7.28
C VAL A 188 -2.89 -4.53 6.83
N ALA A 189 -2.96 -5.46 5.89
CA ALA A 189 -4.23 -5.99 5.39
C ALA A 189 -5.05 -6.69 6.48
N THR A 190 -4.39 -7.35 7.44
CA THR A 190 -5.07 -8.09 8.50
C THR A 190 -5.25 -7.33 9.81
N GLY A 191 -4.52 -6.21 10.00
CA GLY A 191 -4.48 -5.45 11.25
C GLY A 191 -3.73 -6.15 12.38
N MET A 192 -3.01 -7.24 12.09
CA MET A 192 -2.17 -7.91 13.08
C MET A 192 -0.97 -7.04 13.45
N LYS A 193 -0.55 -7.12 14.73
CA LYS A 193 0.63 -6.38 15.20
C LYS A 193 1.89 -6.91 14.51
N TRP A 194 2.80 -6.03 14.14
CA TRP A 194 4.13 -6.35 13.65
C TRP A 194 5.16 -6.20 14.77
N GLY A 195 5.82 -7.26 15.19
CA GLY A 195 6.83 -7.19 16.25
C GLY A 195 6.30 -6.51 17.53
N GLY A 196 5.06 -6.77 17.91
CA GLY A 196 4.38 -6.11 19.04
C GLY A 196 3.89 -4.67 18.75
N ARG A 197 4.28 -4.04 17.63
CA ARG A 197 3.87 -2.68 17.22
C ARG A 197 2.44 -2.67 16.71
N ARG A 198 1.70 -1.60 17.01
CA ARG A 198 0.36 -1.39 16.45
C ARG A 198 0.42 -1.15 14.96
N VAL A 199 -0.53 -1.74 14.24
CA VAL A 199 -0.70 -1.62 12.79
C VAL A 199 -2.05 -0.96 12.51
N SER A 200 -2.06 0.02 11.63
CA SER A 200 -3.28 0.64 11.12
C SER A 200 -3.85 -0.27 10.03
N LYS A 201 -4.92 -1.01 10.35
CA LYS A 201 -5.59 -1.90 9.38
C LYS A 201 -6.12 -1.12 8.19
N GLY A 202 -6.04 -1.71 7.01
CA GLY A 202 -6.66 -1.25 5.78
C GLY A 202 -6.22 -2.07 4.59
N ALA A 203 -6.85 -1.83 3.44
CA ALA A 203 -6.50 -2.55 2.22
C ALA A 203 -5.08 -2.20 1.76
N VAL A 204 -4.46 -3.15 1.06
CA VAL A 204 -3.12 -3.01 0.49
C VAL A 204 -3.15 -3.34 -1.00
N ILE A 205 -2.45 -2.55 -1.81
CA ILE A 205 -2.15 -2.87 -3.21
C ILE A 205 -0.68 -3.23 -3.32
N TYR A 206 -0.38 -4.42 -3.81
CA TYR A 206 0.98 -4.89 -4.05
C TYR A 206 1.23 -5.01 -5.56
N ILE A 207 2.07 -4.14 -6.10
CA ILE A 207 2.44 -4.12 -7.52
C ILE A 207 3.66 -5.03 -7.70
N ALA A 208 3.43 -6.22 -8.27
CA ALA A 208 4.44 -7.26 -8.48
C ALA A 208 5.11 -7.13 -9.86
N GLY A 209 6.06 -6.21 -10.00
CA GLY A 209 6.75 -5.94 -11.27
C GLY A 209 7.64 -7.09 -11.78
N GLU A 210 8.10 -7.99 -10.91
CA GLU A 210 8.95 -9.15 -11.28
C GLU A 210 8.16 -10.46 -11.44
N GLY A 211 6.84 -10.44 -11.21
CA GLY A 211 5.97 -11.61 -11.33
C GLY A 211 5.22 -11.93 -10.05
N SER A 212 3.96 -12.30 -10.21
CA SER A 212 3.02 -12.44 -9.10
C SER A 212 3.00 -13.82 -8.45
N MET A 213 3.48 -14.88 -9.12
CA MET A 213 3.42 -16.24 -8.59
C MET A 213 4.19 -16.36 -7.27
N GLY A 214 5.40 -15.83 -7.22
CA GLY A 214 6.22 -15.81 -6.02
C GLY A 214 5.56 -15.04 -4.88
N VAL A 215 4.92 -13.89 -5.19
CA VAL A 215 4.19 -13.07 -4.20
C VAL A 215 3.05 -13.87 -3.58
N LYS A 216 2.22 -14.54 -4.40
CA LYS A 216 1.08 -15.36 -3.92
C LYS A 216 1.52 -16.50 -3.02
N ARG A 217 2.62 -17.20 -3.36
CA ARG A 217 3.18 -18.28 -2.52
C ARG A 217 3.68 -17.74 -1.18
N ARG A 218 4.30 -16.56 -1.16
CA ARG A 218 4.77 -15.92 0.08
C ARG A 218 3.61 -15.44 0.96
N VAL A 219 2.55 -14.90 0.36
CA VAL A 219 1.30 -14.56 1.08
C VAL A 219 0.70 -15.83 1.69
N LYS A 220 0.64 -16.94 0.93
CA LYS A 220 0.11 -18.21 1.45
C LYS A 220 0.96 -18.78 2.59
N ALA A 221 2.29 -18.69 2.50
CA ALA A 221 3.17 -19.08 3.60
C ALA A 221 2.94 -18.22 4.85
N TRP A 222 2.67 -16.93 4.69
CA TRP A 222 2.30 -16.04 5.78
C TRP A 222 0.96 -16.45 6.42
N GLU A 223 -0.06 -16.72 5.61
CA GLU A 223 -1.38 -17.19 6.09
C GLU A 223 -1.27 -18.47 6.93
N ILE A 224 -0.52 -19.46 6.43
CA ILE A 224 -0.28 -20.72 7.13
C ILE A 224 0.42 -20.48 8.48
N THR A 225 1.44 -19.62 8.48
CA THR A 225 2.24 -19.36 9.70
C THR A 225 1.44 -18.60 10.76
N HIS A 226 0.60 -17.65 10.36
CA HIS A 226 -0.16 -16.81 11.28
C HIS A 226 -1.60 -17.32 11.53
N GLY A 227 -2.03 -18.36 10.82
CA GLY A 227 -3.38 -18.92 10.95
C GLY A 227 -4.49 -17.92 10.57
N LYS A 228 -4.20 -16.98 9.68
CA LYS A 228 -5.13 -15.91 9.29
C LYS A 228 -5.10 -15.66 7.79
N GLU A 229 -6.27 -15.66 7.16
CA GLU A 229 -6.43 -15.35 5.75
C GLU A 229 -6.24 -13.85 5.48
N VAL A 230 -5.63 -13.51 4.33
CA VAL A 230 -5.33 -12.15 3.89
C VAL A 230 -6.29 -11.76 2.76
N THR A 231 -7.44 -11.23 3.11
CA THR A 231 -8.51 -10.87 2.15
C THR A 231 -8.36 -9.47 1.56
N ASP A 232 -7.74 -8.54 2.29
CA ASP A 232 -7.68 -7.12 1.94
C ASP A 232 -6.36 -6.75 1.24
N LEU A 233 -5.67 -7.73 0.62
CA LEU A 233 -4.46 -7.56 -0.17
C LEU A 233 -4.76 -7.80 -1.66
N CYS A 234 -4.69 -6.73 -2.45
CA CYS A 234 -4.81 -6.79 -3.90
C CYS A 234 -3.42 -6.90 -4.55
N ILE A 235 -3.20 -7.91 -5.38
CA ILE A 235 -1.93 -8.10 -6.11
C ILE A 235 -2.13 -7.69 -7.57
N VAL A 236 -1.40 -6.67 -8.01
CA VAL A 236 -1.31 -6.24 -9.41
C VAL A 236 -0.20 -7.04 -10.09
N ASN A 237 -0.57 -7.83 -11.10
CA ASN A 237 0.31 -8.83 -11.73
C ASN A 237 1.15 -8.28 -12.89
N THR A 238 1.29 -6.97 -12.98
CA THR A 238 2.01 -6.27 -14.05
C THR A 238 2.78 -5.10 -13.47
N PRO A 239 3.93 -4.70 -14.04
CA PRO A 239 4.58 -3.47 -13.66
C PRO A 239 3.69 -2.26 -13.95
N VAL A 240 3.83 -1.24 -13.13
CA VAL A 240 3.17 0.07 -13.24
C VAL A 240 4.27 1.12 -13.32
N PHE A 241 4.08 2.15 -14.13
CA PHE A 241 5.10 3.18 -14.38
C PHE A 241 4.66 4.54 -13.80
N PRO A 242 4.97 4.85 -12.53
CA PRO A 242 4.55 6.09 -11.87
C PRO A 242 4.99 7.38 -12.61
N ALA A 243 6.05 7.33 -13.39
CA ALA A 243 6.44 8.48 -14.23
C ALA A 243 5.41 8.82 -15.33
N SER A 244 4.45 7.93 -15.62
CA SER A 244 3.38 8.15 -16.60
C SER A 244 2.06 8.50 -15.90
N PRO A 245 1.43 9.65 -16.24
CA PRO A 245 0.13 10.04 -15.68
C PRO A 245 -0.96 8.99 -15.86
N ASP A 246 -0.97 8.29 -16.99
CA ASP A 246 -1.97 7.24 -17.26
C ASP A 246 -1.88 6.08 -16.26
N TYR A 247 -0.68 5.68 -15.88
CA TYR A 247 -0.49 4.64 -14.88
C TYR A 247 -0.82 5.13 -13.47
N VAL A 248 -0.51 6.40 -13.16
CA VAL A 248 -0.93 7.03 -11.89
C VAL A 248 -2.45 6.95 -11.76
N GLU A 249 -3.18 7.34 -12.80
CA GLU A 249 -4.65 7.28 -12.81
C GLU A 249 -5.17 5.84 -12.66
N GLN A 250 -4.56 4.86 -13.33
CA GLN A 250 -4.92 3.45 -13.19
C GLN A 250 -4.74 2.96 -11.75
N VAL A 251 -3.66 3.35 -11.05
CA VAL A 251 -3.44 3.00 -9.64
C VAL A 251 -4.52 3.63 -8.76
N ILE A 252 -4.84 4.90 -8.97
CA ILE A 252 -5.88 5.61 -8.21
C ILE A 252 -7.25 4.95 -8.42
N ARG A 253 -7.62 4.63 -9.65
CA ARG A 253 -8.86 3.90 -9.97
C ARG A 253 -8.87 2.50 -9.33
N THR A 254 -7.73 1.80 -9.35
CA THR A 254 -7.58 0.49 -8.68
C THR A 254 -7.78 0.62 -7.18
N ALA A 255 -7.27 1.68 -6.55
CA ALA A 255 -7.50 1.95 -5.13
C ALA A 255 -8.99 2.15 -4.81
N GLY A 256 -9.72 2.87 -5.67
CA GLY A 256 -11.18 3.02 -5.58
C GLY A 256 -11.91 1.67 -5.69
N LEU A 257 -11.50 0.82 -6.65
CA LEU A 257 -12.05 -0.52 -6.81
C LEU A 257 -11.79 -1.41 -5.59
N VAL A 258 -10.56 -1.39 -5.05
CA VAL A 258 -10.18 -2.15 -3.86
C VAL A 258 -11.01 -1.69 -2.66
N LYS A 259 -11.15 -0.38 -2.44
CA LYS A 259 -12.01 0.17 -1.39
C LYS A 259 -13.46 -0.28 -1.53
N SER A 260 -14.02 -0.24 -2.73
CA SER A 260 -15.40 -0.69 -2.99
C SER A 260 -15.58 -2.18 -2.72
N ARG A 261 -14.57 -3.01 -3.00
CA ARG A 261 -14.63 -4.46 -2.79
C ARG A 261 -14.43 -4.88 -1.35
N THR A 262 -13.51 -4.25 -0.63
CA THR A 262 -13.12 -4.63 0.74
C THR A 262 -13.87 -3.85 1.81
N GLY A 263 -14.43 -2.69 1.49
CA GLY A 263 -14.96 -1.73 2.46
C GLY A 263 -13.88 -0.94 3.21
N GLU A 264 -12.59 -1.25 2.97
CA GLU A 264 -11.44 -0.65 3.66
C GLU A 264 -10.72 0.35 2.77
N SER A 265 -10.30 1.48 3.31
CA SER A 265 -9.42 2.41 2.60
C SER A 265 -8.04 1.78 2.38
N VAL A 266 -7.43 2.05 1.22
CA VAL A 266 -6.06 1.61 0.93
C VAL A 266 -5.11 2.37 1.86
N ARG A 267 -4.33 1.64 2.67
CA ARG A 267 -3.35 2.19 3.61
C ARG A 267 -1.92 2.10 3.12
N MET A 268 -1.65 1.14 2.24
CA MET A 268 -0.31 0.93 1.71
C MET A 268 -0.37 0.51 0.24
N ILE A 269 0.52 1.06 -0.57
CA ILE A 269 0.77 0.65 -1.95
C ILE A 269 2.24 0.27 -2.04
N VAL A 270 2.52 -0.99 -2.37
CA VAL A 270 3.88 -1.51 -2.50
C VAL A 270 4.24 -1.58 -3.99
N ILE A 271 5.40 -1.01 -4.35
CA ILE A 271 5.99 -1.10 -5.70
C ILE A 271 7.23 -1.99 -5.62
N ASP A 272 7.13 -3.23 -6.12
CA ASP A 272 8.22 -4.22 -6.06
C ASP A 272 8.55 -4.75 -7.47
N THR A 273 9.61 -4.26 -8.10
CA THR A 273 10.66 -3.35 -7.64
C THR A 273 10.66 -2.03 -8.43
N LEU A 274 11.36 -0.99 -7.92
CA LEU A 274 11.56 0.27 -8.63
C LEU A 274 12.07 0.02 -10.05
N ALA A 275 13.12 -0.77 -10.20
CA ALA A 275 13.75 -1.06 -11.49
C ALA A 275 12.75 -1.60 -12.55
N ARG A 276 11.80 -2.43 -12.14
CA ARG A 276 10.76 -2.97 -13.03
C ARG A 276 9.65 -1.97 -13.34
N CYS A 277 9.42 -1.05 -12.42
CA CYS A 277 8.38 -0.04 -12.51
C CYS A 277 8.91 1.34 -12.98
N PHE A 278 10.14 1.38 -13.50
CA PHE A 278 10.77 2.63 -13.98
C PHE A 278 10.53 2.92 -15.47
N GLY A 279 9.94 1.98 -16.22
CA GLY A 279 9.46 2.21 -17.58
C GLY A 279 10.52 2.46 -18.66
N GLY A 280 11.75 1.97 -18.46
CA GLY A 280 12.85 2.15 -19.43
C GLY A 280 13.61 3.48 -19.30
N HIS A 281 13.26 4.31 -18.32
CA HIS A 281 13.99 5.52 -17.94
C HIS A 281 15.31 5.18 -17.25
N ASP A 282 16.22 6.16 -17.09
CA ASP A 282 17.51 5.99 -16.38
C ASP A 282 17.34 6.34 -14.91
N GLU A 283 17.50 5.34 -14.03
CA GLU A 283 17.44 5.52 -12.56
C GLU A 283 18.49 6.52 -12.03
N ASN A 284 19.56 6.79 -12.78
CA ASN A 284 20.60 7.74 -12.40
C ASN A 284 20.28 9.18 -12.87
N ASP A 285 19.36 9.33 -13.81
CA ASP A 285 18.93 10.65 -14.28
C ASP A 285 17.97 11.29 -13.27
N SER A 286 18.30 12.52 -12.84
CA SER A 286 17.52 13.22 -11.82
C SER A 286 16.15 13.69 -12.32
N ARG A 287 15.97 13.90 -13.63
CA ARG A 287 14.67 14.27 -14.23
C ARG A 287 13.75 13.07 -14.24
N ASP A 288 14.24 11.93 -14.71
CA ASP A 288 13.48 10.69 -14.78
C ASP A 288 13.07 10.23 -13.37
N MET A 289 13.99 10.31 -12.41
CA MET A 289 13.71 10.04 -11.01
C MET A 289 12.70 11.05 -10.44
N GLY A 290 12.80 12.32 -10.82
CA GLY A 290 11.82 13.34 -10.43
C GLY A 290 10.41 13.03 -10.91
N ALA A 291 10.26 12.56 -12.15
CA ALA A 291 8.95 12.15 -12.69
C ALA A 291 8.36 10.94 -11.92
N PHE A 292 9.20 9.95 -11.57
CA PHE A 292 8.78 8.80 -10.75
C PHE A 292 8.31 9.25 -9.35
N ILE A 293 9.07 10.14 -8.70
CA ILE A 293 8.71 10.68 -7.38
C ILE A 293 7.38 11.44 -7.45
N GLN A 294 7.20 12.32 -8.45
CA GLN A 294 5.96 13.06 -8.66
C GLN A 294 4.75 12.14 -8.82
N GLY A 295 4.90 11.04 -9.57
CA GLY A 295 3.84 10.06 -9.71
C GLY A 295 3.52 9.33 -8.41
N CYS A 296 4.52 8.95 -7.62
CA CYS A 296 4.31 8.39 -6.29
C CYS A 296 3.60 9.36 -5.36
N ASP A 297 3.97 10.65 -5.40
CA ASP A 297 3.33 11.70 -4.61
C ASP A 297 1.87 11.92 -5.03
N ALA A 298 1.58 11.91 -6.33
CA ALA A 298 0.21 12.01 -6.84
C ALA A 298 -0.66 10.83 -6.39
N ILE A 299 -0.14 9.61 -6.44
CA ILE A 299 -0.81 8.41 -5.92
C ILE A 299 -1.08 8.57 -4.41
N LYS A 300 -0.07 8.96 -3.64
CA LYS A 300 -0.17 9.19 -2.20
C LYS A 300 -1.24 10.24 -1.86
N GLN A 301 -1.21 11.39 -2.51
CA GLN A 301 -2.17 12.47 -2.29
C GLN A 301 -3.61 12.06 -2.62
N ALA A 302 -3.83 11.35 -3.73
CA ALA A 302 -5.16 10.94 -4.17
C ALA A 302 -5.75 9.81 -3.32
N THR A 303 -4.92 8.93 -2.75
CA THR A 303 -5.37 7.73 -2.04
C THR A 303 -5.28 7.82 -0.52
N GLY A 304 -4.46 8.74 0.02
CA GLY A 304 -4.09 8.76 1.44
C GLY A 304 -3.26 7.55 1.87
N ALA A 305 -2.73 6.76 0.93
CA ALA A 305 -1.94 5.58 1.22
C ALA A 305 -0.45 5.92 1.33
N THR A 306 0.28 5.18 2.15
CA THR A 306 1.75 5.17 2.11
C THR A 306 2.22 4.37 0.91
N VAL A 307 3.13 4.95 0.12
CA VAL A 307 3.79 4.27 -1.00
C VAL A 307 5.12 3.71 -0.50
N LEU A 308 5.28 2.39 -0.54
CA LEU A 308 6.51 1.68 -0.19
C LEU A 308 7.18 1.15 -1.45
N VAL A 309 8.40 1.62 -1.74
CA VAL A 309 9.16 1.22 -2.93
C VAL A 309 10.27 0.26 -2.53
N VAL A 310 10.29 -0.92 -3.15
CA VAL A 310 11.39 -1.90 -3.01
C VAL A 310 12.44 -1.59 -4.06
N HIS A 311 13.67 -1.34 -3.62
CA HIS A 311 14.76 -0.90 -4.49
C HIS A 311 16.01 -1.76 -4.31
N HIS A 312 16.92 -1.74 -5.30
CA HIS A 312 18.21 -2.42 -5.20
C HIS A 312 19.30 -1.47 -4.73
N SER A 313 20.25 -1.97 -3.94
CA SER A 313 21.50 -1.26 -3.68
C SER A 313 22.35 -1.17 -4.96
N GLY A 314 23.28 -0.19 -5.01
CA GLY A 314 24.34 -0.15 -5.98
C GLY A 314 25.30 -1.34 -5.82
N LYS A 315 26.32 -1.41 -6.70
CA LYS A 315 27.39 -2.42 -6.58
C LYS A 315 28.20 -2.30 -5.28
N ASP A 316 28.24 -1.10 -4.71
CA ASP A 316 28.85 -0.78 -3.43
C ASP A 316 27.71 -0.48 -2.44
N GLU A 317 27.42 -1.45 -1.60
CA GLU A 317 26.32 -1.38 -0.62
C GLU A 317 26.51 -0.25 0.42
N THR A 318 27.77 0.17 0.64
CA THR A 318 28.10 1.26 1.59
C THR A 318 27.64 2.61 1.07
N LYS A 319 27.39 2.76 -0.23
CA LYS A 319 26.95 4.01 -0.87
C LYS A 319 25.41 4.18 -0.89
N GLY A 320 24.66 3.24 -0.32
CA GLY A 320 23.21 3.33 -0.24
C GLY A 320 22.45 2.74 -1.44
N ALA A 321 21.22 3.17 -1.63
CA ALA A 321 20.38 2.75 -2.76
C ALA A 321 21.00 3.16 -4.10
N ARG A 322 20.79 2.35 -5.14
CA ARG A 322 21.22 2.66 -6.50
C ARG A 322 20.44 3.87 -7.07
N GLY A 323 21.06 4.63 -7.96
CA GLY A 323 20.39 5.69 -8.72
C GLY A 323 20.58 7.09 -8.16
N SER A 324 19.70 7.99 -8.56
CA SER A 324 19.78 9.41 -8.21
C SER A 324 19.56 9.66 -6.71
N SER A 325 20.41 10.49 -6.12
CA SER A 325 20.24 10.96 -4.73
C SER A 325 18.93 11.72 -4.48
N ALA A 326 18.26 12.17 -5.55
CA ALA A 326 16.95 12.82 -5.48
C ALA A 326 15.88 11.90 -4.87
N PHE A 327 15.95 10.57 -5.15
CA PHE A 327 15.01 9.63 -4.58
C PHE A 327 15.12 9.58 -3.05
N ARG A 328 16.33 9.37 -2.53
CA ARG A 328 16.55 9.36 -1.07
C ARG A 328 16.16 10.69 -0.41
N ALA A 329 16.40 11.81 -1.08
CA ALA A 329 16.02 13.13 -0.56
C ALA A 329 14.50 13.25 -0.39
N ALA A 330 13.71 12.68 -1.29
CA ALA A 330 12.24 12.72 -1.28
C ALA A 330 11.59 11.75 -0.27
N LEU A 331 12.30 10.72 0.19
CA LEU A 331 11.76 9.72 1.11
C LEU A 331 11.47 10.30 2.50
N ASP A 332 10.38 9.86 3.11
CA ASP A 332 10.04 10.11 4.52
C ASP A 332 10.66 9.04 5.45
N ALA A 333 10.79 7.79 4.98
CA ALA A 333 11.51 6.74 5.68
C ALA A 333 12.25 5.81 4.70
N GLU A 334 13.44 5.36 5.08
CA GLU A 334 14.26 4.46 4.29
C GLU A 334 14.84 3.36 5.17
N PHE A 335 14.81 2.12 4.69
CA PHE A 335 15.35 0.97 5.37
C PHE A 335 16.34 0.22 4.50
N ARG A 336 17.54 0.01 5.01
CA ARG A 336 18.50 -0.91 4.42
C ARG A 336 18.16 -2.33 4.87
N ILE A 337 18.04 -3.24 3.92
CA ILE A 337 17.77 -4.65 4.17
C ILE A 337 18.96 -5.47 3.68
N SER A 338 19.60 -6.15 4.59
CA SER A 338 20.70 -7.08 4.30
C SER A 338 20.37 -8.49 4.79
N ARG A 339 21.14 -9.49 4.33
CA ARG A 339 21.18 -10.76 5.04
C ARG A 339 22.01 -10.57 6.30
N GLU A 340 21.67 -11.29 7.35
CA GLU A 340 22.47 -11.24 8.57
C GLU A 340 23.92 -11.76 8.33
N HIS A 341 24.05 -12.78 7.50
CA HIS A 341 25.31 -13.26 6.89
C HIS A 341 24.99 -14.05 5.63
N SER A 342 26.01 -14.42 4.84
CA SER A 342 25.85 -15.04 3.49
C SER A 342 24.94 -16.27 3.48
N GLU A 343 24.98 -17.10 4.53
CA GLU A 343 24.18 -18.32 4.65
C GLU A 343 22.96 -18.19 5.58
N ALA A 344 22.75 -17.00 6.17
CA ALA A 344 21.65 -16.82 7.10
C ALA A 344 20.29 -16.87 6.39
N THR A 345 19.36 -17.58 7.00
CA THR A 345 17.93 -17.46 6.73
C THR A 345 17.30 -16.38 7.62
N ALA A 346 18.01 -15.27 7.74
CA ALA A 346 17.60 -14.10 8.50
C ALA A 346 17.97 -12.83 7.76
N LEU A 347 17.15 -11.80 7.91
CA LEU A 347 17.40 -10.46 7.40
C LEU A 347 17.67 -9.50 8.55
N VAL A 348 18.43 -8.45 8.26
CA VAL A 348 18.61 -7.28 9.11
C VAL A 348 17.96 -6.09 8.47
N ALA A 349 17.13 -5.38 9.22
CA ALA A 349 16.48 -4.13 8.80
C ALA A 349 17.02 -2.97 9.62
N ALA A 350 17.79 -2.10 8.97
CA ALA A 350 18.33 -0.87 9.53
C ALA A 350 17.62 0.34 8.96
N CYS A 351 17.07 1.19 9.82
CA CYS A 351 16.55 2.48 9.39
C CYS A 351 17.72 3.41 9.05
N THR A 352 17.76 3.93 7.82
CA THR A 352 18.81 4.85 7.33
C THR A 352 18.29 6.25 7.12
N LYS A 353 16.98 6.45 7.23
CA LYS A 353 16.32 7.75 7.23
C LYS A 353 14.94 7.63 7.88
N MET A 354 14.61 8.55 8.77
CA MET A 354 13.28 8.76 9.30
C MET A 354 13.06 10.26 9.46
N LYS A 355 12.13 10.82 8.68
CA LYS A 355 11.76 12.21 8.78
C LYS A 355 10.80 12.41 9.94
N ASP A 356 11.00 13.48 10.68
CA ASP A 356 10.12 13.94 11.78
C ASP A 356 9.93 12.93 12.94
N ALA A 357 10.80 11.90 13.07
CA ALA A 357 10.80 10.96 14.18
C ALA A 357 12.19 10.35 14.41
N GLU A 358 12.38 9.70 15.56
CA GLU A 358 13.58 8.92 15.85
C GLU A 358 13.68 7.68 14.95
N GLU A 359 14.89 7.40 14.48
CA GLU A 359 15.18 6.17 13.74
C GLU A 359 14.99 4.95 14.68
N PRO A 360 14.17 3.96 14.29
CA PRO A 360 14.05 2.74 15.06
C PRO A 360 15.38 1.99 15.07
N LYS A 361 15.65 1.30 16.19
CA LYS A 361 16.83 0.45 16.32
C LYS A 361 16.85 -0.61 15.23
N GLU A 362 18.04 -0.86 14.69
CA GLU A 362 18.30 -1.98 13.81
C GLU A 362 17.83 -3.30 14.45
N SER A 363 17.20 -4.14 13.63
CA SER A 363 16.64 -5.39 14.13
C SER A 363 16.80 -6.50 13.09
N ALA A 364 17.11 -7.69 13.57
CA ALA A 364 17.12 -8.89 12.75
C ALA A 364 15.78 -9.64 12.85
N TYR A 365 15.42 -10.30 11.77
CA TYR A 365 14.21 -11.12 11.64
C TYR A 365 14.55 -12.43 10.96
N ASP A 366 14.16 -13.55 11.57
CA ASP A 366 14.37 -14.86 11.01
C ASP A 366 13.34 -15.15 9.91
N LEU A 367 13.73 -15.98 8.95
CA LEU A 367 12.83 -16.51 7.94
C LEU A 367 12.62 -18.00 8.16
N LYS A 368 11.38 -18.46 8.08
CA LYS A 368 10.99 -19.86 8.20
C LYS A 368 10.53 -20.39 6.85
N SER A 369 10.98 -21.59 6.48
CA SER A 369 10.43 -22.34 5.35
C SER A 369 9.09 -22.95 5.71
N VAL A 370 8.11 -22.81 4.82
CA VAL A 370 6.73 -23.28 5.00
C VAL A 370 6.28 -24.01 3.75
N GLU A 371 5.78 -25.22 3.89
CA GLU A 371 5.09 -25.91 2.82
C GLU A 371 3.78 -25.18 2.50
N VAL A 372 3.60 -24.83 1.23
CA VAL A 372 2.44 -24.06 0.75
C VAL A 372 1.39 -24.96 0.15
N PHE A 373 1.81 -25.94 -0.64
CA PHE A 373 0.98 -27.00 -1.21
C PHE A 373 1.87 -28.09 -1.81
N THR A 374 1.26 -29.27 -2.05
CA THR A 374 1.90 -30.34 -2.81
C THR A 374 1.39 -30.28 -4.25
N ASP A 375 2.26 -30.34 -5.23
CA ASP A 375 1.88 -30.27 -6.63
C ASP A 375 1.29 -31.60 -7.13
N PRO A 376 0.73 -31.65 -8.36
CA PRO A 376 0.16 -32.89 -8.92
C PRO A 376 1.18 -34.01 -9.13
N GLU A 377 2.48 -33.72 -9.13
CA GLU A 377 3.59 -34.68 -9.27
C GLU A 377 4.03 -35.21 -7.91
N GLY A 378 3.47 -34.71 -6.81
CA GLY A 378 3.77 -35.10 -5.44
C GLY A 378 4.94 -34.36 -4.82
N GLU A 379 5.41 -33.27 -5.44
CA GLU A 379 6.48 -32.44 -4.90
C GLU A 379 5.93 -31.40 -3.92
N GLU A 380 6.56 -31.29 -2.75
CA GLU A 380 6.25 -30.26 -1.77
C GLU A 380 6.75 -28.89 -2.25
N ILE A 381 5.83 -27.97 -2.50
CA ILE A 381 6.16 -26.61 -2.88
C ILE A 381 6.27 -25.76 -1.61
N VAL A 382 7.48 -25.28 -1.35
CA VAL A 382 7.79 -24.47 -0.17
C VAL A 382 7.96 -22.99 -0.51
N SER A 383 7.68 -22.14 0.46
CA SER A 383 8.00 -20.72 0.44
C SER A 383 8.54 -20.28 1.79
N MET A 384 9.13 -19.09 1.84
CA MET A 384 9.65 -18.55 3.10
C MET A 384 8.73 -17.44 3.62
N VAL A 385 8.67 -17.30 4.94
CA VAL A 385 7.95 -16.23 5.65
C VAL A 385 8.88 -15.59 6.66
N VAL A 386 8.78 -14.26 6.80
CA VAL A 386 9.49 -13.51 7.83
C VAL A 386 8.75 -13.69 9.15
N ILE A 387 9.46 -14.11 10.18
CA ILE A 387 8.95 -14.17 11.55
C ILE A 387 9.02 -12.76 12.13
N ASP A 388 7.89 -12.21 12.52
CA ASP A 388 7.73 -10.81 12.97
C ASP A 388 8.20 -10.54 14.40
N VAL A 389 9.06 -11.40 14.94
CA VAL A 389 9.69 -11.23 16.25
C VAL A 389 11.08 -10.63 16.07
N PRO A 390 11.26 -9.33 16.37
CA PRO A 390 12.55 -8.68 16.25
C PRO A 390 13.53 -9.21 17.28
N ARG A 391 14.77 -9.36 16.87
CA ARG A 391 15.90 -9.63 17.75
C ARG A 391 17.09 -8.71 17.40
N GLU A 392 18.07 -8.63 18.24
CA GLU A 392 19.31 -7.94 17.91
C GLU A 392 20.04 -8.69 16.78
N PRO A 393 20.59 -7.95 15.80
CA PRO A 393 21.45 -8.56 14.79
C PRO A 393 22.62 -9.27 15.42
N ALA A 394 23.05 -10.37 14.83
CA ALA A 394 24.28 -11.03 15.26
C ALA A 394 25.45 -10.04 15.10
N GLU A 395 26.37 -10.01 16.06
CA GLU A 395 27.53 -9.10 16.05
C GLU A 395 28.45 -9.22 14.82
N LEU A 396 28.19 -10.19 13.94
CA LEU A 396 28.93 -10.42 12.71
C LEU A 396 28.97 -9.21 11.75
N GLU A 397 27.86 -8.46 11.61
CA GLU A 397 27.86 -7.26 10.76
C GLU A 397 28.75 -6.14 11.30
N ARG A 398 28.80 -5.97 12.62
CA ARG A 398 29.74 -5.00 13.25
C ARG A 398 31.20 -5.37 13.00
N ILE A 399 31.47 -6.65 12.72
CA ILE A 399 32.80 -7.15 12.41
C ILE A 399 33.19 -6.84 10.96
N GLU A 400 32.26 -6.92 10.04
CA GLU A 400 32.48 -6.60 8.60
C GLU A 400 32.59 -5.08 8.36
N GLU A 401 31.76 -4.28 9.03
CA GLU A 401 31.82 -2.82 8.97
C GLU A 401 33.11 -2.22 9.54
N ALA A 402 33.74 -2.92 10.47
CA ALA A 402 35.02 -2.50 11.07
C ALA A 402 36.25 -2.64 10.13
N GLY A 403 36.05 -2.89 8.84
CA GLY A 403 37.05 -2.87 7.75
C GLY A 403 38.31 -3.68 8.04
N ASN A 404 38.52 -4.79 7.34
CA ASN A 404 39.65 -5.76 7.35
C ASN A 404 39.32 -7.17 7.86
N LYS A 405 38.05 -7.57 7.93
CA LYS A 405 37.69 -8.96 8.25
C LYS A 405 37.12 -9.63 7.01
N THR A 406 37.62 -10.83 6.73
CA THR A 406 37.19 -11.63 5.58
C THR A 406 36.03 -12.54 5.97
N GLU A 407 35.30 -13.06 4.98
CA GLU A 407 34.28 -14.09 5.09
C GLU A 407 34.67 -15.25 6.06
N ASN A 408 35.96 -15.64 6.05
CA ASN A 408 36.50 -16.67 6.92
C ASN A 408 36.42 -16.32 8.44
N HIS A 409 36.58 -15.04 8.79
CA HIS A 409 36.43 -14.59 10.20
C HIS A 409 34.97 -14.63 10.63
N ALA A 410 34.05 -14.29 9.74
CA ALA A 410 32.63 -14.32 9.97
C ALA A 410 32.12 -15.75 10.17
N ALA A 411 32.54 -16.70 9.31
CA ALA A 411 32.20 -18.11 9.43
C ALA A 411 32.72 -18.72 10.74
N LEU A 412 33.98 -18.41 11.10
CA LEU A 412 34.58 -18.90 12.34
C LEU A 412 33.84 -18.38 13.60
N TRP A 413 33.48 -17.10 13.60
CA TRP A 413 32.64 -16.52 14.66
C TRP A 413 31.26 -17.19 14.74
N GLY A 414 30.63 -17.46 13.59
CA GLY A 414 29.37 -18.19 13.52
C GLY A 414 29.45 -19.58 14.19
N CYS A 415 30.53 -20.33 13.95
CA CYS A 415 30.77 -21.62 14.59
C CYS A 415 30.93 -21.49 16.12
N ILE A 416 31.71 -20.50 16.59
CA ILE A 416 31.92 -20.24 18.02
C ILE A 416 30.59 -19.97 18.71
N ARG A 417 29.80 -19.05 18.14
CA ARG A 417 28.52 -18.64 18.68
C ARG A 417 27.49 -19.78 18.71
N SER A 418 27.37 -20.53 17.61
CA SER A 418 26.45 -21.66 17.53
C SER A 418 26.72 -22.69 18.61
N ARG A 419 27.99 -23.04 18.83
CA ARG A 419 28.36 -23.96 19.89
C ARG A 419 28.02 -23.41 21.28
N THR A 420 28.37 -22.16 21.56
CA THR A 420 28.10 -21.50 22.85
C THR A 420 26.62 -21.40 23.14
N GLN A 421 25.81 -21.03 22.16
CA GLN A 421 24.34 -20.92 22.30
C GLN A 421 23.67 -22.28 22.56
N ASN A 422 24.19 -23.34 21.93
CA ASN A 422 23.68 -24.69 22.12
C ASN A 422 24.19 -25.37 23.40
N GLY A 423 25.09 -24.72 24.16
CA GLY A 423 25.74 -25.30 25.34
C GLY A 423 26.78 -26.39 24.97
N ASP A 424 27.23 -26.42 23.71
CA ASP A 424 28.22 -27.35 23.24
C ASP A 424 29.64 -26.91 23.62
N LYS A 425 30.56 -27.88 23.79
CA LYS A 425 31.98 -27.54 23.97
C LYS A 425 32.49 -26.79 22.74
N CYS A 426 33.12 -25.64 22.99
CA CYS A 426 33.71 -24.80 21.96
C CYS A 426 35.24 -24.79 22.12
N THR A 427 35.91 -25.64 21.36
CA THR A 427 37.39 -25.79 21.43
C THR A 427 38.02 -25.60 20.04
N ILE A 428 39.29 -25.20 20.02
CA ILE A 428 40.05 -24.99 18.79
C ILE A 428 39.99 -26.19 17.81
N PRO A 429 40.14 -27.45 18.28
CA PRO A 429 39.97 -28.60 17.38
C PRO A 429 38.60 -28.76 16.80
N LEU A 430 37.54 -28.58 17.61
CA LEU A 430 36.16 -28.69 17.18
C LEU A 430 35.78 -27.59 16.16
N LEU A 431 36.19 -26.36 16.41
CA LEU A 431 36.01 -25.24 15.51
C LEU A 431 36.71 -25.47 14.15
N ARG A 432 37.88 -26.07 14.20
CA ARG A 432 38.61 -26.43 12.98
C ARG A 432 37.86 -27.48 12.14
N ASP A 433 37.24 -28.45 12.80
CA ASP A 433 36.41 -29.45 12.14
C ASP A 433 35.11 -28.88 11.58
N ASP A 434 34.48 -27.97 12.29
CA ASP A 434 33.27 -27.26 11.80
C ASP A 434 33.59 -26.43 10.57
N MET A 435 34.67 -25.66 10.58
CA MET A 435 35.10 -24.85 9.45
C MET A 435 35.48 -25.73 8.23
N LYS A 436 36.07 -26.94 8.45
CA LYS A 436 36.28 -27.88 7.37
C LYS A 436 35.00 -28.42 6.76
N LYS A 437 34.00 -28.75 7.59
CA LYS A 437 32.67 -29.17 7.12
C LYS A 437 31.97 -28.10 6.29
N LEU A 438 32.22 -26.83 6.61
CA LEU A 438 31.76 -25.68 5.83
C LEU A 438 32.59 -25.41 4.56
N GLY A 439 33.62 -26.21 4.26
CA GLY A 439 34.43 -26.12 3.02
C GLY A 439 35.59 -25.12 3.09
N TYR A 440 35.96 -24.61 4.25
CA TYR A 440 37.06 -23.66 4.39
C TYR A 440 38.42 -24.33 4.51
N GLU A 441 39.44 -23.75 3.85
CA GLU A 441 40.82 -24.21 3.96
C GLU A 441 41.46 -23.77 5.28
N MET A 442 42.04 -24.72 6.02
CA MET A 442 42.57 -24.49 7.38
C MET A 442 43.96 -23.84 7.46
N LYS A 443 44.57 -23.49 6.30
CA LYS A 443 45.93 -22.93 6.24
C LYS A 443 46.10 -21.63 7.08
N ASN A 444 45.06 -20.82 7.19
CA ASN A 444 45.09 -19.55 7.91
C ASN A 444 44.23 -19.55 9.17
N PHE A 445 43.71 -20.70 9.61
CA PHE A 445 42.76 -20.79 10.73
C PHE A 445 43.26 -20.12 12.03
N SER A 446 44.51 -20.37 12.43
CA SER A 446 45.11 -19.78 13.62
C SER A 446 45.24 -18.24 13.51
N ARG A 447 45.40 -17.72 12.28
CA ARG A 447 45.47 -16.29 12.02
C ARG A 447 44.07 -15.65 12.21
N TRP A 448 43.04 -16.33 11.77
CA TRP A 448 41.65 -15.86 11.96
C TRP A 448 41.26 -15.82 13.43
N LEU A 449 41.57 -16.88 14.19
CA LEU A 449 41.35 -16.92 15.63
C LEU A 449 42.07 -15.78 16.37
N ARG A 450 43.36 -15.61 16.13
CA ARG A 450 44.14 -14.53 16.77
C ARG A 450 43.64 -13.13 16.38
N LYS A 451 43.11 -12.98 15.17
CA LYS A 451 42.52 -11.69 14.75
C LYS A 451 41.24 -11.39 15.51
N LEU A 452 40.36 -12.37 15.68
CA LEU A 452 39.12 -12.21 16.47
C LEU A 452 39.42 -11.94 17.98
N GLU A 453 40.42 -12.61 18.55
CA GLU A 453 40.86 -12.38 19.92
C GLU A 453 41.46 -10.95 20.08
N LYS A 454 42.35 -10.54 19.17
CA LYS A 454 42.96 -9.19 19.19
C LYS A 454 41.92 -8.08 19.08
N ASP A 455 40.85 -8.34 18.32
CA ASP A 455 39.77 -7.38 18.13
C ASP A 455 38.73 -7.38 19.27
N GLY A 456 38.97 -8.18 20.34
CA GLY A 456 38.10 -8.22 21.51
C GLY A 456 36.74 -8.89 21.25
N VAL A 457 36.67 -9.80 20.30
CA VAL A 457 35.42 -10.51 19.92
C VAL A 457 35.30 -11.84 20.66
N ILE A 458 36.47 -12.51 20.90
CA ILE A 458 36.55 -13.80 21.56
C ILE A 458 37.65 -13.80 22.61
N TYR A 459 37.53 -14.70 23.58
CA TYR A 459 38.64 -15.10 24.42
C TYR A 459 39.15 -16.49 24.02
N ILE A 460 40.43 -16.74 24.27
CA ILE A 460 41.09 -18.05 24.07
C ILE A 460 41.77 -18.40 25.37
N ASP A 461 41.34 -19.50 26.02
CA ASP A 461 41.98 -20.04 27.23
C ASP A 461 42.37 -21.48 26.98
N GLY A 462 43.66 -21.72 26.72
CA GLY A 462 44.14 -22.99 26.25
C GLY A 462 43.55 -23.40 24.91
N ASP A 463 42.78 -24.47 24.86
CA ASP A 463 41.99 -24.89 23.69
C ASP A 463 40.55 -24.36 23.71
N ASP A 464 40.08 -23.85 24.83
CA ASP A 464 38.73 -23.35 24.94
C ASP A 464 38.60 -21.95 24.34
N VAL A 465 37.51 -21.75 23.60
CA VAL A 465 37.19 -20.49 22.89
C VAL A 465 35.77 -20.09 23.20
N GLY A 466 35.56 -18.82 23.51
CA GLY A 466 34.22 -18.29 23.73
C GLY A 466 34.08 -16.81 23.35
N PRO A 467 32.84 -16.31 23.23
CA PRO A 467 32.61 -14.91 23.07
C PRO A 467 33.01 -14.10 24.30
N LEU A 468 33.57 -12.89 24.09
CA LEU A 468 33.86 -11.93 25.15
C LEU A 468 32.63 -11.18 25.60
#